data_212535448847fb29410072fc5fc459f2
#
_entry.id   212535448847fb29410072fc5fc459f2
#
_cell.length_a   1.000
_cell.length_b   1.000
_cell.length_c   1.000
_cell.angle_alpha   90.00
_cell.angle_beta   90.00
_cell.angle_gamma   90.00
#
_symmetry.space_group_name_H-M   'P 1'
#
loop_
_entity.id
_entity.type
_entity.pdbx_description
1 polymer ?
#
loop_
_entity_poly.entity_id
_entity_poly.type
_entity_poly.pdbx_seq_one_letter_code
_entity_poly.pdbx_strand_id
1 'polypeptide(L)'
;MAISFYDLSVPTFLQTVRAVGGFLSRAATHCAEIGADPDDFVQARLFEDMAPFHFQIEAAWHHAVWALEAAKTGVFAPPALVGPVPFAELQAMMGKAETSLEALTPNEVNGWAGKNLDLQIGPRRLAFTSETLILSFSLPNFHFHAVTAYDILRSHGVPLGKRDYEGQLRTNRPIQ
;
A
#
# COMPACT_ATOMS: atom_id res chain seq x y z
N MET A 1 -16.82 12.81 -18.25
CA MET A 1 -16.40 11.41 -18.47
C MET A 1 -16.58 10.67 -17.15
N ALA A 2 -17.11 9.45 -17.17
CA ALA A 2 -17.14 8.61 -15.99
C ALA A 2 -15.71 8.13 -15.66
N ILE A 3 -15.36 8.03 -14.38
CA ILE A 3 -14.08 7.48 -13.93
C ILE A 3 -14.12 5.98 -14.21
N SER A 4 -13.10 5.45 -14.91
CA SER A 4 -13.00 4.02 -15.20
C SER A 4 -12.54 3.21 -13.95
N PHE A 5 -12.74 1.90 -13.96
CA PHE A 5 -12.26 1.05 -12.88
C PHE A 5 -10.72 1.09 -12.76
N TYR A 6 -10.02 1.19 -13.89
CA TYR A 6 -8.58 1.44 -13.89
C TYR A 6 -8.23 2.75 -13.19
N ASP A 7 -8.88 3.88 -13.56
CA ASP A 7 -8.54 5.20 -13.03
C ASP A 7 -8.77 5.31 -11.52
N LEU A 8 -9.80 4.64 -11.00
CA LEU A 8 -10.10 4.66 -9.57
C LEU A 8 -9.17 3.73 -8.74
N SER A 9 -8.56 2.74 -9.36
CA SER A 9 -7.78 1.70 -8.66
C SER A 9 -6.27 1.83 -8.91
N VAL A 10 -5.76 1.43 -10.06
CA VAL A 10 -4.32 1.29 -10.33
C VAL A 10 -3.54 2.58 -10.07
N PRO A 11 -3.86 3.74 -10.67
CA PRO A 11 -3.12 4.97 -10.40
C PRO A 11 -3.26 5.45 -8.95
N THR A 12 -4.36 5.11 -8.28
CA THR A 12 -4.60 5.49 -6.88
C THR A 12 -3.68 4.71 -5.94
N PHE A 13 -3.59 3.38 -6.10
CA PHE A 13 -2.63 2.58 -5.35
C PHE A 13 -1.19 2.96 -5.69
N LEU A 14 -0.88 3.14 -6.97
CA LEU A 14 0.48 3.42 -7.44
C LEU A 14 1.04 4.73 -6.86
N GLN A 15 0.22 5.78 -6.76
CA GLN A 15 0.63 7.04 -6.14
C GLN A 15 1.14 6.84 -4.71
N THR A 16 0.39 6.12 -3.88
CA THR A 16 0.75 5.91 -2.47
C THR A 16 1.83 4.83 -2.31
N VAL A 17 1.85 3.78 -3.14
CA VAL A 17 2.93 2.78 -3.14
C VAL A 17 4.28 3.45 -3.40
N ARG A 18 4.36 4.36 -4.37
CA ARG A 18 5.56 5.16 -4.65
C ARG A 18 5.94 6.07 -3.49
N ALA A 19 4.94 6.70 -2.87
CA ALA A 19 5.17 7.53 -1.68
C ALA A 19 5.74 6.70 -0.52
N VAL A 20 5.19 5.49 -0.27
CA VAL A 20 5.72 4.55 0.73
C VAL A 20 7.16 4.16 0.40
N GLY A 21 7.46 3.75 -0.82
CA GLY A 21 8.82 3.46 -1.27
C GLY A 21 9.77 4.64 -1.06
N GLY A 22 9.30 5.86 -1.34
CA GLY A 22 10.04 7.10 -1.14
C GLY A 22 10.36 7.38 0.33
N PHE A 23 9.38 7.29 1.24
CA PHE A 23 9.66 7.56 2.65
C PHE A 23 10.44 6.42 3.33
N LEU A 24 10.35 5.17 2.85
CA LEU A 24 11.24 4.09 3.29
C LEU A 24 12.69 4.38 2.89
N SER A 25 12.93 4.82 1.66
CA SER A 25 14.27 5.22 1.20
C SER A 25 14.83 6.38 2.02
N ARG A 26 13.98 7.36 2.34
CA ARG A 26 14.37 8.48 3.20
C ARG A 26 14.70 8.05 4.63
N ALA A 27 13.95 7.08 5.19
CA ALA A 27 14.24 6.51 6.50
C ALA A 27 15.60 5.80 6.52
N ALA A 28 15.90 4.97 5.52
CA ALA A 28 17.20 4.31 5.40
C ALA A 28 18.35 5.32 5.27
N THR A 29 18.17 6.38 4.47
CA THR A 29 19.17 7.46 4.34
C THR A 29 19.39 8.17 5.67
N HIS A 30 18.32 8.52 6.38
CA HIS A 30 18.40 9.16 7.69
C HIS A 30 19.16 8.29 8.71
N CYS A 31 18.87 6.97 8.77
CA CYS A 31 19.60 6.05 9.63
C CYS A 31 21.10 6.04 9.31
N ALA A 32 21.45 5.99 8.02
CA ALA A 32 22.86 6.06 7.59
C ALA A 32 23.56 7.37 8.02
N GLU A 33 22.85 8.49 7.95
CA GLU A 33 23.38 9.82 8.36
C GLU A 33 23.65 9.90 9.85
N ILE A 34 22.82 9.28 10.70
CA ILE A 34 22.95 9.32 12.16
C ILE A 34 23.66 8.11 12.76
N GLY A 35 24.08 7.14 11.94
CA GLY A 35 24.72 5.89 12.39
C GLY A 35 23.79 4.91 13.11
N ALA A 36 22.48 4.93 12.79
CA ALA A 36 21.47 4.00 13.31
C ALA A 36 21.22 2.85 12.33
N ASP A 37 20.66 1.75 12.84
CA ASP A 37 20.24 0.63 12.01
C ASP A 37 18.77 0.77 11.62
N PRO A 38 18.40 0.80 10.32
CA PRO A 38 17.00 0.85 9.90
C PRO A 38 16.19 -0.38 10.36
N ASP A 39 16.83 -1.50 10.67
CA ASP A 39 16.16 -2.69 11.19
C ASP A 39 15.54 -2.45 12.59
N ASP A 40 15.96 -1.43 13.32
CA ASP A 40 15.36 -1.00 14.60
C ASP A 40 13.88 -0.61 14.42
N PHE A 41 13.48 -0.17 13.22
CA PHE A 41 12.08 0.14 12.94
C PHE A 41 11.20 -1.08 12.72
N VAL A 42 11.76 -2.23 12.36
CA VAL A 42 10.99 -3.41 11.90
C VAL A 42 9.93 -3.84 12.91
N GLN A 43 10.26 -3.81 14.20
CA GLN A 43 9.35 -4.15 15.30
C GLN A 43 8.72 -2.93 15.98
N ALA A 44 9.04 -1.72 15.55
CA ALA A 44 8.49 -0.50 16.15
C ALA A 44 6.96 -0.45 15.96
N ARG A 45 6.28 0.15 16.95
CA ARG A 45 4.82 0.28 16.98
C ARG A 45 4.43 1.71 17.31
N LEU A 46 3.32 2.16 16.77
CA LEU A 46 2.77 3.46 17.15
C LEU A 46 2.18 3.43 18.58
N PHE A 47 1.59 2.29 18.95
CA PHE A 47 1.10 2.01 20.28
C PHE A 47 1.28 0.51 20.60
N GLU A 48 1.34 0.13 21.88
CA GLU A 48 1.73 -1.24 22.29
C GLU A 48 0.82 -2.35 21.75
N ASP A 49 -0.48 -2.08 21.60
CA ASP A 49 -1.48 -3.03 21.07
C ASP A 49 -1.66 -2.97 19.56
N MET A 50 -0.96 -2.06 18.87
CA MET A 50 -0.99 -1.97 17.41
C MET A 50 0.01 -2.94 16.77
N ALA A 51 -0.28 -3.36 15.54
CA ALA A 51 0.63 -4.18 14.76
C ALA A 51 1.94 -3.41 14.44
N PRO A 52 3.10 -4.12 14.39
CA PRO A 52 4.40 -3.50 14.18
C PRO A 52 4.60 -2.97 12.75
N PHE A 53 5.67 -2.20 12.57
CA PHE A 53 6.00 -1.56 11.31
C PHE A 53 6.05 -2.51 10.11
N HIS A 54 6.73 -3.67 10.23
CA HIS A 54 6.78 -4.64 9.14
C HIS A 54 5.39 -5.07 8.67
N PHE A 55 4.47 -5.30 9.63
CA PHE A 55 3.08 -5.65 9.31
C PHE A 55 2.38 -4.54 8.54
N GLN A 56 2.63 -3.26 8.87
CA GLN A 56 2.01 -2.14 8.17
C GLN A 56 2.42 -2.10 6.69
N ILE A 57 3.70 -2.32 6.40
CA ILE A 57 4.20 -2.37 5.02
C ILE A 57 3.63 -3.56 4.27
N GLU A 58 3.63 -4.74 4.88
CA GLU A 58 3.13 -5.98 4.30
C GLU A 58 1.62 -5.89 4.01
N ALA A 59 0.84 -5.36 4.95
CA ALA A 59 -0.60 -5.16 4.77
C ALA A 59 -0.90 -4.12 3.68
N ALA A 60 -0.12 -3.03 3.60
CA ALA A 60 -0.23 -2.08 2.51
C ALA A 60 0.04 -2.74 1.14
N TRP A 61 1.08 -3.55 1.03
CA TRP A 61 1.36 -4.34 -0.17
C TRP A 61 0.18 -5.25 -0.53
N HIS A 62 -0.35 -6.02 0.44
CA HIS A 62 -1.49 -6.92 0.22
C HIS A 62 -2.71 -6.17 -0.32
N HIS A 63 -3.07 -5.06 0.29
CA HIS A 63 -4.23 -4.28 -0.16
C HIS A 63 -4.04 -3.59 -1.52
N ALA A 64 -2.80 -3.23 -1.88
CA ALA A 64 -2.53 -2.62 -3.18
C ALA A 64 -2.56 -3.63 -4.34
N VAL A 65 -1.92 -4.80 -4.16
CA VAL A 65 -1.73 -5.78 -5.24
C VAL A 65 -2.85 -6.81 -5.25
N TRP A 66 -3.14 -7.41 -4.09
CA TRP A 66 -4.08 -8.54 -4.01
C TRP A 66 -5.55 -8.13 -4.11
N ALA A 67 -5.87 -6.86 -3.89
CA ALA A 67 -7.20 -6.36 -4.18
C ALA A 67 -7.51 -6.35 -5.69
N LEU A 68 -6.52 -6.01 -6.52
CA LEU A 68 -6.65 -6.07 -7.98
C LEU A 68 -6.67 -7.51 -8.47
N GLU A 69 -5.85 -8.39 -7.90
CA GLU A 69 -5.90 -9.81 -8.19
C GLU A 69 -7.27 -10.42 -7.82
N ALA A 70 -7.87 -9.98 -6.69
CA ALA A 70 -9.23 -10.36 -6.33
C ALA A 70 -10.27 -9.88 -7.34
N ALA A 71 -10.17 -8.64 -7.82
CA ALA A 71 -11.05 -8.13 -8.88
C ALA A 71 -10.92 -8.93 -10.20
N LYS A 72 -9.73 -9.45 -10.49
CA LYS A 72 -9.45 -10.31 -11.64
C LYS A 72 -10.04 -11.71 -11.46
N THR A 73 -9.74 -12.35 -10.33
CA THR A 73 -10.01 -13.78 -10.08
C THR A 73 -11.34 -14.06 -9.38
N GLY A 74 -11.93 -13.06 -8.71
CA GLY A 74 -13.11 -13.21 -7.84
C GLY A 74 -12.78 -13.64 -6.42
N VAL A 75 -11.50 -13.81 -6.06
CA VAL A 75 -11.06 -14.31 -4.74
C VAL A 75 -9.95 -13.42 -4.17
N PHE A 76 -10.17 -12.90 -2.96
CA PHE A 76 -9.13 -12.20 -2.21
C PHE A 76 -8.31 -13.21 -1.39
N ALA A 77 -7.17 -13.59 -1.89
CA ALA A 77 -6.29 -14.59 -1.30
C ALA A 77 -4.83 -14.11 -1.29
N PRO A 78 -4.49 -13.09 -0.47
CA PRO A 78 -3.10 -12.69 -0.31
C PRO A 78 -2.28 -13.85 0.27
N PRO A 79 -0.95 -13.88 0.03
CA PRO A 79 -0.07 -14.86 0.65
C PRO A 79 -0.10 -14.70 2.18
N ALA A 80 0.34 -15.74 2.89
CA ALA A 80 0.55 -15.63 4.32
C ALA A 80 1.58 -14.51 4.61
N LEU A 81 1.38 -13.82 5.73
CA LEU A 81 2.32 -12.82 6.22
C LEU A 81 3.70 -13.46 6.48
N VAL A 82 4.76 -12.83 6.01
CA VAL A 82 6.12 -13.35 6.18
C VAL A 82 6.68 -13.07 7.57
N GLY A 83 6.08 -12.13 8.31
CA GLY A 83 6.54 -11.71 9.63
C GLY A 83 7.68 -10.69 9.58
N PRO A 84 8.46 -10.56 10.67
CA PRO A 84 9.56 -9.61 10.70
C PRO A 84 10.68 -10.04 9.74
N VAL A 85 10.93 -9.19 8.74
CA VAL A 85 12.03 -9.30 7.77
C VAL A 85 12.87 -8.03 7.82
N PRO A 86 14.13 -8.05 7.34
CA PRO A 86 14.98 -6.86 7.29
C PRO A 86 14.31 -5.68 6.58
N PHE A 87 14.60 -4.46 7.01
CA PHE A 87 14.03 -3.25 6.43
C PHE A 87 14.21 -3.16 4.90
N ALA A 88 15.36 -3.62 4.41
CA ALA A 88 15.62 -3.66 2.96
C ALA A 88 14.64 -4.59 2.20
N GLU A 89 14.15 -5.65 2.82
CA GLU A 89 13.14 -6.52 2.21
C GLU A 89 11.77 -5.84 2.18
N LEU A 90 11.43 -5.02 3.18
CA LEU A 90 10.22 -4.20 3.17
C LEU A 90 10.26 -3.15 2.04
N GLN A 91 11.43 -2.54 1.80
CA GLN A 91 11.64 -1.67 0.63
C GLN A 91 11.45 -2.42 -0.69
N ALA A 92 12.06 -3.61 -0.80
CA ALA A 92 11.92 -4.45 -2.00
C ALA A 92 10.48 -4.88 -2.25
N MET A 93 9.69 -5.10 -1.18
CA MET A 93 8.26 -5.43 -1.25
C MET A 93 7.46 -4.29 -1.92
N MET A 94 7.73 -3.03 -1.56
CA MET A 94 7.09 -1.88 -2.20
C MET A 94 7.52 -1.71 -3.67
N GLY A 95 8.79 -1.97 -3.99
CA GLY A 95 9.27 -1.99 -5.38
C GLY A 95 8.58 -3.05 -6.23
N LYS A 96 8.34 -4.25 -5.67
CA LYS A 96 7.56 -5.30 -6.34
C LYS A 96 6.10 -4.89 -6.54
N ALA A 97 5.49 -4.22 -5.54
CA ALA A 97 4.14 -3.69 -5.67
C ALA A 97 4.06 -2.67 -6.81
N GLU A 98 4.99 -1.73 -6.88
CA GLU A 98 5.07 -0.74 -7.96
C GLU A 98 5.15 -1.42 -9.33
N THR A 99 6.11 -2.32 -9.51
CA THR A 99 6.28 -3.08 -10.77
C THR A 99 5.02 -3.86 -11.17
N SER A 100 4.35 -4.50 -10.19
CA SER A 100 3.12 -5.26 -10.44
C SER A 100 1.98 -4.36 -10.89
N LEU A 101 1.84 -3.17 -10.30
CA LEU A 101 0.81 -2.21 -10.66
C LEU A 101 1.07 -1.56 -12.02
N GLU A 102 2.34 -1.24 -12.34
CA GLU A 102 2.74 -0.66 -13.63
C GLU A 102 2.53 -1.61 -14.81
N ALA A 103 2.58 -2.93 -14.57
CA ALA A 103 2.34 -3.93 -15.59
C ALA A 103 0.86 -4.02 -16.03
N LEU A 104 -0.08 -3.45 -15.23
CA LEU A 104 -1.51 -3.52 -15.50
C LEU A 104 -1.94 -2.49 -16.53
N THR A 105 -2.67 -2.93 -17.56
CA THR A 105 -3.17 -2.05 -18.61
C THR A 105 -4.61 -1.60 -18.36
N PRO A 106 -5.03 -0.39 -18.85
CA PRO A 106 -6.41 0.07 -18.72
C PRO A 106 -7.44 -0.91 -19.29
N ASN A 107 -7.17 -1.50 -20.45
CA ASN A 107 -8.10 -2.43 -21.09
C ASN A 107 -8.30 -3.70 -20.24
N GLU A 108 -7.22 -4.26 -19.70
CA GLU A 108 -7.27 -5.44 -18.84
C GLU A 108 -8.08 -5.16 -17.57
N VAL A 109 -7.72 -4.10 -16.83
CA VAL A 109 -8.34 -3.77 -15.55
C VAL A 109 -9.80 -3.38 -15.70
N ASN A 110 -10.15 -2.60 -16.71
CA ASN A 110 -11.54 -2.25 -16.99
C ASN A 110 -12.41 -3.47 -17.34
N GLY A 111 -11.81 -4.55 -17.84
CA GLY A 111 -12.49 -5.83 -18.06
C GLY A 111 -12.88 -6.57 -16.78
N TRP A 112 -12.39 -6.14 -15.62
CA TRP A 112 -12.75 -6.70 -14.31
C TRP A 112 -13.88 -5.92 -13.61
N ALA A 113 -14.30 -4.77 -14.14
CA ALA A 113 -15.35 -3.93 -13.56
C ALA A 113 -16.67 -4.69 -13.41
N GLY A 114 -17.40 -4.42 -12.33
CA GLY A 114 -18.72 -4.98 -12.06
C GLY A 114 -18.76 -6.47 -11.68
N LYS A 115 -17.63 -7.15 -11.58
CA LYS A 115 -17.58 -8.56 -11.14
C LYS A 115 -17.98 -8.70 -9.69
N ASN A 116 -18.81 -9.69 -9.39
CA ASN A 116 -19.09 -10.08 -8.02
C ASN A 116 -17.94 -10.92 -7.47
N LEU A 117 -17.62 -10.71 -6.20
CA LEU A 117 -16.62 -11.46 -5.47
C LEU A 117 -17.00 -11.57 -3.99
N ASP A 118 -16.55 -12.64 -3.38
CA ASP A 118 -16.78 -12.92 -1.97
C ASP A 118 -15.46 -12.87 -1.21
N LEU A 119 -15.46 -12.14 -0.10
CA LEU A 119 -14.35 -12.06 0.84
C LEU A 119 -14.69 -12.80 2.12
N GLN A 120 -13.86 -13.75 2.51
CA GLN A 120 -13.97 -14.46 3.78
C GLN A 120 -12.99 -13.84 4.78
N ILE A 121 -13.52 -13.27 5.88
CA ILE A 121 -12.72 -12.75 7.00
C ILE A 121 -13.13 -13.48 8.27
N GLY A 122 -12.35 -14.45 8.70
CA GLY A 122 -12.73 -15.32 9.80
C GLY A 122 -14.07 -15.99 9.51
N PRO A 123 -15.08 -15.88 10.40
CA PRO A 123 -16.41 -16.45 10.18
C PRO A 123 -17.30 -15.62 9.25
N ARG A 124 -16.88 -14.41 8.87
CA ARG A 124 -17.71 -13.48 8.08
C ARG A 124 -17.46 -13.67 6.60
N ARG A 125 -18.55 -13.83 5.84
CA ARG A 125 -18.54 -13.77 4.38
C ARG A 125 -19.15 -12.43 3.94
N LEU A 126 -18.39 -11.66 3.17
CA LEU A 126 -18.76 -10.35 2.68
C LEU A 126 -18.82 -10.40 1.16
N ALA A 127 -19.96 -10.00 0.59
CA ALA A 127 -20.13 -9.90 -0.86
C ALA A 127 -19.82 -8.49 -1.33
N PHE A 128 -18.98 -8.38 -2.36
CA PHE A 128 -18.58 -7.12 -2.99
C PHE A 128 -18.78 -7.18 -4.50
N THR A 129 -18.82 -6.02 -5.14
CA THR A 129 -18.38 -5.88 -6.52
C THR A 129 -16.90 -5.49 -6.56
N SER A 130 -16.27 -5.57 -7.73
CA SER A 130 -14.87 -5.11 -7.88
C SER A 130 -14.68 -3.70 -7.36
N GLU A 131 -15.60 -2.78 -7.67
CA GLU A 131 -15.56 -1.38 -7.24
C GLU A 131 -15.73 -1.24 -5.72
N THR A 132 -16.71 -1.92 -5.14
CA THR A 132 -16.96 -1.81 -3.69
C THR A 132 -15.87 -2.48 -2.87
N LEU A 133 -15.22 -3.55 -3.36
CA LEU A 133 -14.02 -4.10 -2.73
C LEU A 133 -12.91 -3.04 -2.67
N ILE A 134 -12.62 -2.37 -3.80
CA ILE A 134 -11.57 -1.35 -3.83
C ILE A 134 -11.93 -0.17 -2.94
N LEU A 135 -13.11 0.43 -3.13
CA LEU A 135 -13.46 1.71 -2.51
C LEU A 135 -13.79 1.61 -1.02
N SER A 136 -14.45 0.53 -0.60
CA SER A 136 -14.93 0.40 0.79
C SER A 136 -14.10 -0.52 1.67
N PHE A 137 -13.25 -1.35 1.09
CA PHE A 137 -12.40 -2.27 1.85
C PHE A 137 -10.90 -2.02 1.61
N SER A 138 -10.42 -2.18 0.38
CA SER A 138 -8.96 -2.18 0.16
C SER A 138 -8.33 -0.80 0.30
N LEU A 139 -8.89 0.25 -0.28
CA LEU A 139 -8.34 1.61 -0.15
C LEU A 139 -8.33 2.12 1.29
N PRO A 140 -9.41 2.00 2.09
CA PRO A 140 -9.36 2.38 3.50
C PRO A 140 -8.29 1.63 4.30
N ASN A 141 -8.18 0.31 4.14
CA ASN A 141 -7.15 -0.49 4.80
C ASN A 141 -5.74 -0.11 4.32
N PHE A 142 -5.55 0.02 3.02
CA PHE A 142 -4.28 0.43 2.43
C PHE A 142 -3.78 1.76 2.99
N HIS A 143 -4.64 2.78 3.01
CA HIS A 143 -4.27 4.09 3.57
C HIS A 143 -4.04 4.03 5.07
N PHE A 144 -4.83 3.26 5.82
CA PHE A 144 -4.60 3.05 7.25
C PHE A 144 -3.20 2.49 7.51
N HIS A 145 -2.81 1.43 6.80
CA HIS A 145 -1.51 0.81 6.98
C HIS A 145 -0.36 1.70 6.48
N ALA A 146 -0.52 2.36 5.34
CA ALA A 146 0.49 3.26 4.79
C ALA A 146 0.73 4.48 5.68
N VAL A 147 -0.33 5.10 6.23
CA VAL A 147 -0.17 6.25 7.14
C VAL A 147 0.36 5.81 8.50
N THR A 148 -0.04 4.65 9.01
CA THR A 148 0.51 4.12 10.27
C THR A 148 2.01 3.85 10.14
N ALA A 149 2.47 3.31 9.01
CA ALA A 149 3.91 3.15 8.75
C ALA A 149 4.63 4.50 8.71
N TYR A 150 4.06 5.51 8.04
CA TYR A 150 4.59 6.87 8.05
C TYR A 150 4.67 7.44 9.48
N ASP A 151 3.61 7.27 10.29
CA ASP A 151 3.53 7.78 11.65
C ASP A 151 4.56 7.11 12.58
N ILE A 152 4.78 5.80 12.43
CA ILE A 152 5.83 5.08 13.17
C ILE A 152 7.20 5.69 12.87
N LEU A 153 7.59 5.83 11.59
CA LEU A 153 8.86 6.44 11.22
C LEU A 153 8.97 7.89 11.72
N ARG A 154 7.90 8.65 11.62
CA ARG A 154 7.85 10.04 12.06
C ARG A 154 8.01 10.17 13.57
N SER A 155 7.38 9.28 14.35
CA SER A 155 7.49 9.27 15.83
C SER A 155 8.89 8.86 16.31
N HIS A 156 9.66 8.14 15.48
CA HIS A 156 11.04 7.76 15.73
C HIS A 156 12.07 8.76 15.17
N GLY A 157 11.62 9.95 14.75
CA GLY A 157 12.51 11.06 14.39
C GLY A 157 12.91 11.14 12.92
N VAL A 158 12.43 10.23 12.06
CA VAL A 158 12.70 10.33 10.60
C VAL A 158 12.10 11.65 10.07
N PRO A 159 12.87 12.50 9.35
CA PRO A 159 12.42 13.82 8.92
C PRO A 159 11.47 13.74 7.71
N LEU A 160 10.26 13.27 7.95
CA LEU A 160 9.18 13.16 6.98
C LEU A 160 8.16 14.29 7.14
N GLY A 161 7.49 14.68 6.08
CA GLY A 161 6.38 15.61 6.09
C GLY A 161 5.20 15.08 5.26
N LYS A 162 4.07 15.78 5.31
CA LYS A 162 2.86 15.38 4.56
C LYS A 162 3.12 15.13 3.07
N ARG A 163 4.02 15.90 2.45
CA ARG A 163 4.37 15.74 1.04
C ARG A 163 5.03 14.40 0.72
N ASP A 164 5.79 13.83 1.66
CA ASP A 164 6.39 12.50 1.50
C ASP A 164 5.30 11.42 1.43
N TYR A 165 4.17 11.59 2.14
CA TYR A 165 3.02 10.70 2.08
C TYR A 165 2.13 10.97 0.86
N GLU A 166 1.89 12.23 0.49
CA GLU A 166 1.10 12.58 -0.71
C GLU A 166 1.76 12.07 -2.00
N GLY A 167 3.08 12.04 -2.02
CA GLY A 167 3.85 11.64 -3.20
C GLY A 167 3.63 12.57 -4.38
N GLN A 168 3.71 12.02 -5.58
CA GLN A 168 3.52 12.78 -6.80
C GLN A 168 2.03 12.91 -7.14
N LEU A 169 1.51 14.14 -7.04
CA LEU A 169 0.12 14.44 -7.39
C LEU A 169 -0.14 14.28 -8.90
N ARG A 170 -1.28 13.72 -9.24
CA ARG A 170 -1.76 13.56 -10.62
C ARG A 170 -2.46 14.81 -11.08
N THR A 171 -1.71 15.82 -11.50
CA THR A 171 -2.24 17.10 -11.96
C THR A 171 -2.41 17.12 -13.48
N ASN A 172 -3.46 17.79 -13.98
CA ASN A 172 -3.75 17.89 -15.40
C ASN A 172 -2.82 18.87 -16.14
N ARG A 173 -2.18 19.78 -15.41
CA ARG A 173 -1.26 20.79 -15.97
C ARG A 173 -0.12 21.04 -14.98
N PRO A 174 1.13 21.16 -15.44
CA PRO A 174 2.19 21.72 -14.60
C PRO A 174 1.82 23.16 -14.24
N ILE A 175 1.90 23.51 -12.96
CA ILE A 175 1.83 24.90 -12.52
C ILE A 175 3.20 25.50 -12.85
N GLN A 176 3.21 26.54 -13.70
CA GLN A 176 4.39 27.33 -14.00
C GLN A 176 4.76 28.21 -12.80
#